data_9d18bbbb85d5f4aead0539adc04ca325
#
_entry.id   9d18bbbb85d5f4aead0539adc04ca325
#
_cell.length_a   1.000
_cell.length_b   1.000
_cell.length_c   1.000
_cell.angle_alpha   90.00
_cell.angle_beta   90.00
_cell.angle_gamma   90.00
#
_symmetry.space_group_name_H-M   'P 1'
#
loop_
_entity.id
_entity.type
_entity.pdbx_description
1 polymer ?
#
loop_
_entity_poly.entity_id
_entity_poly.type
_entity_poly.pdbx_seq_one_letter_code
_entity_poly.pdbx_strand_id
1 'polypeptide(L)'
;HVTPGSLVLFDELGGGTDPIEGAALAIAILSHLNDMGVRCMATTHYSELKTFAMSTPGVENASCEFDVATLQPTYKLMIGIPGKSNAFAIAKKLGIDDSIIESAKANIDSDTVDFETLIADLERSKRELEQDKADIARLKEDAKQLQERAQMKDSELSDKKAEILAKARQEASEIIEQAKAEADA
;
A
#
# COMPACT_ATOMS: atom_id res chain seq x y z
N HIS A 1 1.12 8.53 -35.76
CA HIS A 1 -0.01 9.40 -35.40
C HIS A 1 -0.61 8.87 -34.10
N VAL A 2 -0.61 9.70 -33.06
CA VAL A 2 -1.15 9.39 -31.73
C VAL A 2 -2.55 10.01 -31.64
N THR A 3 -3.50 9.28 -31.05
CA THR A 3 -4.86 9.71 -30.79
C THR A 3 -5.23 9.53 -29.32
N PRO A 4 -6.29 10.17 -28.78
CA PRO A 4 -6.68 10.00 -27.38
C PRO A 4 -6.91 8.55 -26.93
N GLY A 5 -7.21 7.63 -27.86
CA GLY A 5 -7.35 6.19 -27.57
C GLY A 5 -6.04 5.39 -27.60
N SER A 6 -4.91 6.04 -27.89
CA SER A 6 -3.59 5.39 -27.96
C SER A 6 -3.01 5.17 -26.57
N LEU A 7 -2.13 4.15 -26.47
CA LEU A 7 -1.21 3.97 -25.35
C LEU A 7 0.22 4.18 -25.89
N VAL A 8 0.97 5.09 -25.29
CA VAL A 8 2.35 5.40 -25.65
C VAL A 8 3.27 4.91 -24.57
N LEU A 9 4.30 4.16 -24.94
CA LEU A 9 5.32 3.64 -24.04
C LEU A 9 6.67 4.18 -24.47
N PHE A 10 7.38 4.81 -23.54
CA PHE A 10 8.76 5.25 -23.73
C PHE A 10 9.69 4.49 -22.78
N ASP A 11 10.83 4.09 -23.29
CA ASP A 11 11.92 3.56 -22.49
C ASP A 11 13.08 4.53 -22.51
N GLU A 12 13.57 4.91 -21.32
CA GLU A 12 14.63 5.90 -21.10
C GLU A 12 14.39 7.24 -21.84
N LEU A 13 13.19 7.81 -21.66
CA LEU A 13 12.78 9.05 -22.33
C LEU A 13 13.76 10.19 -22.01
N GLY A 14 14.30 10.82 -23.05
CA GLY A 14 15.29 11.89 -22.96
C GLY A 14 16.73 11.39 -22.82
N GLY A 15 16.98 10.08 -22.78
CA GLY A 15 18.31 9.51 -22.67
C GLY A 15 19.18 9.75 -23.93
N GLY A 16 20.50 9.68 -23.75
CA GLY A 16 21.45 9.74 -24.86
C GLY A 16 21.84 11.17 -25.34
N THR A 17 21.41 12.22 -24.65
CA THR A 17 21.80 13.60 -24.90
C THR A 17 22.22 14.31 -23.62
N ASP A 18 22.47 15.63 -23.69
CA ASP A 18 22.71 16.44 -22.50
C ASP A 18 21.56 16.25 -21.48
N PRO A 19 21.85 16.02 -20.19
CA PRO A 19 20.81 15.73 -19.20
C PRO A 19 19.77 16.84 -19.04
N ILE A 20 20.19 18.11 -19.12
CA ILE A 20 19.27 19.26 -18.97
C ILE A 20 18.35 19.36 -20.18
N GLU A 21 18.91 19.23 -21.38
CA GLU A 21 18.14 19.25 -22.64
C GLU A 21 17.21 18.01 -22.73
N GLY A 22 17.73 16.84 -22.34
CA GLY A 22 16.96 15.60 -22.32
C GLY A 22 15.76 15.67 -21.38
N ALA A 23 15.95 16.18 -20.17
CA ALA A 23 14.87 16.36 -19.20
C ALA A 23 13.83 17.37 -19.70
N ALA A 24 14.26 18.50 -20.26
CA ALA A 24 13.37 19.53 -20.78
C ALA A 24 12.52 18.99 -21.95
N LEU A 25 13.14 18.25 -22.88
CA LEU A 25 12.43 17.63 -24.00
C LEU A 25 11.44 16.56 -23.51
N ALA A 26 11.83 15.73 -22.56
CA ALA A 26 10.95 14.72 -21.97
C ALA A 26 9.72 15.34 -21.30
N ILE A 27 9.88 16.41 -20.52
CA ILE A 27 8.79 17.16 -19.91
C ILE A 27 7.85 17.70 -21.00
N ALA A 28 8.38 18.31 -22.05
CA ALA A 28 7.57 18.87 -23.13
C ALA A 28 6.75 17.80 -23.86
N ILE A 29 7.35 16.63 -24.13
CA ILE A 29 6.66 15.50 -24.75
C ILE A 29 5.54 14.97 -23.86
N LEU A 30 5.80 14.75 -22.57
CA LEU A 30 4.82 14.23 -21.62
C LEU A 30 3.66 15.22 -21.40
N SER A 31 3.97 16.53 -21.29
CA SER A 31 2.94 17.57 -21.21
C SER A 31 2.03 17.54 -22.43
N HIS A 32 2.61 17.50 -23.61
CA HIS A 32 1.85 17.46 -24.86
C HIS A 32 0.92 16.23 -24.94
N LEU A 33 1.39 15.06 -24.56
CA LEU A 33 0.57 13.83 -24.53
C LEU A 33 -0.52 13.90 -23.47
N ASN A 34 -0.24 14.48 -22.32
CA ASN A 34 -1.22 14.69 -21.24
C ASN A 34 -2.33 15.64 -21.70
N ASP A 35 -1.98 16.75 -22.35
CA ASP A 35 -2.95 17.72 -22.92
C ASP A 35 -3.84 17.09 -24.01
N MET A 36 -3.30 16.15 -24.76
CA MET A 36 -4.06 15.37 -25.74
C MET A 36 -4.96 14.29 -25.10
N GLY A 37 -4.88 14.06 -23.80
CA GLY A 37 -5.60 12.98 -23.11
C GLY A 37 -5.12 11.58 -23.51
N VAL A 38 -3.88 11.43 -23.93
CA VAL A 38 -3.26 10.16 -24.33
C VAL A 38 -2.70 9.44 -23.10
N ARG A 39 -2.98 8.15 -23.00
CA ARG A 39 -2.34 7.32 -21.97
C ARG A 39 -0.87 7.11 -22.32
N CYS A 40 0.01 7.45 -21.37
CA CYS A 40 1.44 7.32 -21.56
C CYS A 40 2.09 6.67 -20.34
N MET A 41 3.11 5.85 -20.58
CA MET A 41 4.03 5.37 -19.55
C MET A 41 5.45 5.60 -20.07
N ALA A 42 6.28 6.25 -19.26
CA ALA A 42 7.68 6.53 -19.61
C ALA A 42 8.60 6.09 -18.48
N THR A 43 9.69 5.40 -18.81
CA THR A 43 10.80 5.20 -17.89
C THR A 43 11.83 6.32 -18.07
N THR A 44 12.40 6.77 -16.97
CA THR A 44 13.46 7.79 -16.96
C THR A 44 14.20 7.77 -15.63
N HIS A 45 15.38 8.39 -15.60
CA HIS A 45 16.18 8.56 -14.41
C HIS A 45 16.38 10.04 -14.02
N TYR A 46 15.73 10.98 -14.71
CA TYR A 46 15.87 12.41 -14.44
C TYR A 46 15.04 12.84 -13.22
N SER A 47 15.68 13.55 -12.28
CA SER A 47 15.04 14.07 -11.07
C SER A 47 14.01 15.16 -11.38
N GLU A 48 14.20 15.93 -12.45
CA GLU A 48 13.28 16.96 -12.92
C GLU A 48 11.90 16.37 -13.28
N LEU A 49 11.87 15.17 -13.82
CA LEU A 49 10.61 14.48 -14.15
C LEU A 49 9.88 14.00 -12.89
N LYS A 50 10.59 13.68 -11.81
CA LYS A 50 9.95 13.37 -10.52
C LYS A 50 9.16 14.58 -10.01
N THR A 51 9.79 15.77 -10.04
CA THR A 51 9.15 17.03 -9.63
C THR A 51 8.01 17.42 -10.57
N PHE A 52 8.20 17.27 -11.86
CA PHE A 52 7.18 17.51 -12.88
C PHE A 52 5.92 16.68 -12.60
N ALA A 53 6.06 15.39 -12.35
CA ALA A 53 4.92 14.51 -12.08
C ALA A 53 4.22 14.83 -10.74
N MET A 54 4.95 15.33 -9.73
CA MET A 54 4.35 15.76 -8.46
C MET A 54 3.53 17.05 -8.57
N SER A 55 3.82 17.89 -9.56
CA SER A 55 3.20 19.21 -9.73
C SER A 55 2.19 19.28 -10.88
N THR A 56 2.09 18.23 -11.70
CA THR A 56 1.26 18.25 -12.91
C THR A 56 0.03 17.36 -12.78
N PRO A 57 -1.19 17.92 -12.80
CA PRO A 57 -2.41 17.12 -12.78
C PRO A 57 -2.48 16.13 -13.95
N GLY A 58 -2.87 14.89 -13.67
CA GLY A 58 -2.95 13.84 -14.69
C GLY A 58 -1.64 13.08 -14.96
N VAL A 59 -0.55 13.50 -14.30
CA VAL A 59 0.75 12.80 -14.34
C VAL A 59 1.07 12.27 -12.96
N GLU A 60 1.56 11.06 -12.89
CA GLU A 60 1.86 10.40 -11.61
C GLU A 60 3.22 9.70 -11.65
N ASN A 61 3.97 9.79 -10.57
CA ASN A 61 5.19 9.04 -10.39
C ASN A 61 4.90 7.56 -10.13
N ALA A 62 5.77 6.69 -10.62
CA ALA A 62 5.81 5.30 -10.24
C ALA A 62 7.26 4.83 -10.11
N SER A 63 7.54 3.98 -9.15
CA SER A 63 8.87 3.42 -8.95
C SER A 63 8.82 1.91 -8.76
N CYS A 64 9.86 1.21 -9.25
CA CYS A 64 10.04 -0.19 -8.95
C CYS A 64 10.80 -0.33 -7.62
N GLU A 65 10.25 -1.13 -6.72
CA GLU A 65 10.92 -1.44 -5.47
C GLU A 65 12.20 -2.21 -5.74
N PHE A 66 13.29 -1.80 -5.07
CA PHE A 66 14.60 -2.44 -5.15
C PHE A 66 15.07 -2.84 -3.76
N ASP A 67 15.44 -4.11 -3.61
CA ASP A 67 16.02 -4.60 -2.36
C ASP A 67 17.53 -4.35 -2.34
N VAL A 68 17.94 -3.34 -1.59
CA VAL A 68 19.36 -3.00 -1.40
C VAL A 68 20.11 -4.09 -0.64
N ALA A 69 19.41 -4.91 0.18
CA ALA A 69 20.06 -5.99 0.92
C ALA A 69 20.49 -7.14 0.01
N THR A 70 19.72 -7.47 -1.00
CA THR A 70 20.03 -8.55 -1.95
C THR A 70 20.57 -8.04 -3.27
N LEU A 71 20.53 -6.74 -3.55
CA LEU A 71 20.80 -6.10 -4.84
C LEU A 71 19.91 -6.66 -5.96
N GLN A 72 18.66 -7.01 -5.65
CA GLN A 72 17.72 -7.56 -6.61
C GLN A 72 16.48 -6.68 -6.75
N PRO A 73 15.91 -6.55 -7.96
CA PRO A 73 14.61 -5.94 -8.13
C PRO A 73 13.53 -6.87 -7.55
N THR A 74 12.59 -6.30 -6.81
CA THR A 74 11.43 -7.05 -6.31
C THR A 74 10.30 -7.15 -7.33
N TYR A 75 10.38 -6.40 -8.44
CA TYR A 75 9.35 -6.24 -9.48
C TYR A 75 8.02 -5.68 -8.95
N LYS A 76 8.01 -5.15 -7.73
CA LYS A 76 6.84 -4.48 -7.17
C LYS A 76 6.82 -3.02 -7.62
N LEU A 77 5.74 -2.62 -8.32
CA LEU A 77 5.53 -1.24 -8.75
C LEU A 77 4.80 -0.47 -7.64
N MET A 78 5.39 0.65 -7.24
CA MET A 78 4.80 1.60 -6.28
C MET A 78 4.34 2.84 -7.03
N ILE A 79 3.03 3.02 -7.16
CA ILE A 79 2.41 4.17 -7.82
C ILE A 79 2.26 5.33 -6.84
N GLY A 80 2.45 6.56 -7.32
CA GLY A 80 2.34 7.79 -6.55
C GLY A 80 3.59 8.14 -5.75
N ILE A 81 4.69 7.39 -5.92
CA ILE A 81 5.96 7.67 -5.28
C ILE A 81 7.07 7.70 -6.33
N PRO A 82 7.85 8.79 -6.41
CA PRO A 82 9.07 8.81 -7.21
C PRO A 82 10.10 7.85 -6.62
N GLY A 83 10.89 7.20 -7.46
CA GLY A 83 11.98 6.34 -7.02
C GLY A 83 13.14 7.15 -6.44
N LYS A 84 13.71 6.69 -5.33
CA LYS A 84 14.96 7.23 -4.79
C LYS A 84 16.17 6.65 -5.51
N SER A 85 17.26 7.39 -5.51
CA SER A 85 18.55 6.87 -5.96
C SER A 85 19.14 5.93 -4.89
N ASN A 86 19.58 4.74 -5.32
CA ASN A 86 20.29 3.78 -4.47
C ASN A 86 21.78 3.66 -4.83
N ALA A 87 22.30 4.55 -5.67
CA ALA A 87 23.64 4.46 -6.23
C ALA A 87 24.74 4.31 -5.17
N PHE A 88 24.73 5.10 -4.11
CA PHE A 88 25.73 5.02 -3.04
C PHE A 88 25.60 3.74 -2.21
N ALA A 89 24.40 3.29 -1.92
CA ALA A 89 24.17 2.04 -1.20
C ALA A 89 24.65 0.84 -2.02
N ILE A 90 24.37 0.84 -3.31
CA ILE A 90 24.83 -0.18 -4.26
C ILE A 90 26.36 -0.13 -4.38
N ALA A 91 26.95 1.06 -4.58
CA ALA A 91 28.39 1.26 -4.68
C ALA A 91 29.13 0.71 -3.45
N LYS A 92 28.65 1.02 -2.24
CA LYS A 92 29.20 0.50 -0.99
C LYS A 92 29.16 -1.03 -0.94
N LYS A 93 28.05 -1.63 -1.32
CA LYS A 93 27.90 -3.10 -1.36
C LYS A 93 28.80 -3.77 -2.40
N LEU A 94 29.05 -3.09 -3.50
CA LEU A 94 29.97 -3.56 -4.53
C LEU A 94 31.45 -3.35 -4.16
N GLY A 95 31.75 -2.78 -2.97
CA GLY A 95 33.09 -2.69 -2.42
C GLY A 95 33.83 -1.39 -2.75
N ILE A 96 33.12 -0.33 -3.17
CA ILE A 96 33.71 1.00 -3.28
C ILE A 96 33.99 1.52 -1.86
N ASP A 97 35.19 2.07 -1.67
CA ASP A 97 35.65 2.59 -0.40
C ASP A 97 34.76 3.73 0.12
N ASP A 98 34.46 3.70 1.42
CA ASP A 98 33.62 4.72 2.05
C ASP A 98 34.16 6.14 1.86
N SER A 99 35.48 6.33 1.80
CA SER A 99 36.09 7.63 1.55
C SER A 99 35.77 8.21 0.17
N ILE A 100 35.67 7.34 -0.84
CA ILE A 100 35.28 7.73 -2.21
C ILE A 100 33.81 8.10 -2.23
N ILE A 101 32.96 7.30 -1.55
CA ILE A 101 31.52 7.56 -1.47
C ILE A 101 31.24 8.89 -0.77
N GLU A 102 31.92 9.17 0.36
CA GLU A 102 31.75 10.44 1.08
C GLU A 102 32.24 11.63 0.24
N SER A 103 33.36 11.47 -0.48
CA SER A 103 33.82 12.51 -1.43
C SER A 103 32.80 12.73 -2.57
N ALA A 104 32.19 11.67 -3.08
CA ALA A 104 31.15 11.81 -4.11
C ALA A 104 29.89 12.52 -3.59
N LYS A 105 29.44 12.19 -2.38
CA LYS A 105 28.33 12.89 -1.74
C LYS A 105 28.59 14.37 -1.55
N ALA A 106 29.81 14.77 -1.20
CA ALA A 106 30.18 16.16 -1.04
C ALA A 106 30.15 16.99 -2.35
N ASN A 107 30.07 16.32 -3.51
CA ASN A 107 29.90 16.96 -4.82
C ASN A 107 28.43 17.05 -5.29
N ILE A 108 27.48 16.63 -4.47
CA ILE A 108 26.05 16.76 -4.77
C ILE A 108 25.53 18.02 -4.06
N ASP A 109 24.70 18.79 -4.75
CA ASP A 109 24.06 19.96 -4.18
C ASP A 109 23.12 19.57 -3.02
N SER A 110 23.09 20.39 -1.96
CA SER A 110 22.28 20.19 -0.75
C SER A 110 20.79 19.97 -1.09
N ASP A 111 20.26 20.76 -2.01
CA ASP A 111 18.84 20.69 -2.43
C ASP A 111 18.49 19.31 -3.02
N THR A 112 19.40 18.69 -3.75
CA THR A 112 19.25 17.34 -4.28
C THR A 112 19.25 16.30 -3.15
N VAL A 113 20.13 16.45 -2.15
CA VAL A 113 20.19 15.56 -0.98
C VAL A 113 18.91 15.65 -0.15
N ASP A 114 18.42 16.87 0.08
CA ASP A 114 17.19 17.12 0.84
C ASP A 114 15.98 16.52 0.12
N PHE A 115 15.88 16.67 -1.20
CA PHE A 115 14.83 16.08 -2.01
C PHE A 115 14.84 14.55 -1.98
N GLU A 116 16.00 13.91 -2.14
CA GLU A 116 16.12 12.45 -2.04
C GLU A 116 15.79 11.92 -0.63
N THR A 117 16.10 12.68 0.40
CA THR A 117 15.73 12.35 1.80
C THR A 117 14.22 12.40 1.97
N LEU A 118 13.56 13.44 1.46
CA LEU A 118 12.09 13.57 1.47
C LEU A 118 11.41 12.41 0.74
N ILE A 119 11.94 12.02 -0.42
CA ILE A 119 11.44 10.85 -1.16
C ILE A 119 11.56 9.56 -0.33
N ALA A 120 12.70 9.36 0.34
CA ALA A 120 12.92 8.18 1.19
C ALA A 120 11.93 8.13 2.36
N ASP A 121 11.63 9.27 2.98
CA ASP A 121 10.63 9.37 4.06
C ASP A 121 9.21 9.11 3.55
N LEU A 122 8.88 9.63 2.38
CA LEU A 122 7.59 9.38 1.73
C LEU A 122 7.38 7.90 1.41
N GLU A 123 8.40 7.24 0.85
CA GLU A 123 8.38 5.79 0.59
C GLU A 123 8.15 4.99 1.87
N ARG A 124 8.86 5.34 2.95
CA ARG A 124 8.72 4.68 4.25
C ARG A 124 7.31 4.84 4.78
N SER A 125 6.79 6.04 4.86
CA SER A 125 5.45 6.35 5.36
C SER A 125 4.36 5.63 4.56
N LYS A 126 4.52 5.53 3.24
CA LYS A 126 3.54 4.80 2.42
C LYS A 126 3.57 3.30 2.66
N ARG A 127 4.76 2.71 2.84
CA ARG A 127 4.88 1.28 3.21
C ARG A 127 4.22 0.98 4.55
N GLU A 128 4.45 1.83 5.55
CA GLU A 128 3.80 1.72 6.86
C GLU A 128 2.29 1.81 6.73
N LEU A 129 1.78 2.79 5.97
CA LEU A 129 0.35 2.94 5.71
C LEU A 129 -0.27 1.72 5.00
N GLU A 130 0.44 1.12 4.05
CA GLU A 130 -0.01 -0.09 3.35
C GLU A 130 -0.07 -1.30 4.31
N GLN A 131 0.93 -1.42 5.19
CA GLN A 131 0.96 -2.45 6.23
C GLN A 131 -0.19 -2.27 7.22
N ASP A 132 -0.38 -1.05 7.74
CA ASP A 132 -1.47 -0.72 8.66
C ASP A 132 -2.84 -1.01 8.05
N LYS A 133 -3.06 -0.68 6.78
CA LYS A 133 -4.30 -1.00 6.07
C LYS A 133 -4.56 -2.52 6.01
N ALA A 134 -3.52 -3.30 5.74
CA ALA A 134 -3.63 -4.76 5.71
C ALA A 134 -3.97 -5.33 7.09
N ASP A 135 -3.31 -4.82 8.15
CA ASP A 135 -3.56 -5.23 9.53
C ASP A 135 -4.96 -4.83 10.01
N ILE A 136 -5.43 -3.63 9.66
CA ILE A 136 -6.80 -3.18 9.95
C ILE A 136 -7.82 -4.08 9.23
N ALA A 137 -7.58 -4.46 7.99
CA ALA A 137 -8.49 -5.34 7.26
C ALA A 137 -8.59 -6.71 7.94
N ARG A 138 -7.45 -7.28 8.38
CA ARG A 138 -7.41 -8.53 9.12
C ARG A 138 -8.15 -8.43 10.46
N LEU A 139 -7.85 -7.39 11.26
CA LEU A 139 -8.50 -7.18 12.55
C LEU A 139 -10.02 -6.99 12.44
N LYS A 140 -10.50 -6.33 11.38
CA LYS A 140 -11.93 -6.20 11.10
C LYS A 140 -12.59 -7.54 10.84
N GLU A 141 -11.93 -8.40 10.06
CA GLU A 141 -12.45 -9.75 9.79
C GLU A 141 -12.47 -10.61 11.05
N ASP A 142 -11.40 -10.59 11.85
CA ASP A 142 -11.32 -11.31 13.12
C ASP A 142 -12.40 -10.83 14.11
N ALA A 143 -12.63 -9.52 14.21
CA ALA A 143 -13.67 -8.94 15.05
C ALA A 143 -15.09 -9.38 14.60
N LYS A 144 -15.34 -9.42 13.28
CA LYS A 144 -16.60 -9.88 12.73
C LYS A 144 -16.85 -11.35 13.09
N GLN A 145 -15.86 -12.21 12.90
CA GLN A 145 -15.96 -13.63 13.25
C GLN A 145 -16.19 -13.84 14.74
N LEU A 146 -15.54 -13.05 15.60
CA LEU A 146 -15.75 -13.11 17.03
C LEU A 146 -17.17 -12.69 17.41
N GLN A 147 -17.69 -11.65 16.78
CA GLN A 147 -19.06 -11.18 16.98
C GLN A 147 -20.10 -12.25 16.56
N GLU A 148 -19.90 -12.87 15.41
CA GLU A 148 -20.78 -13.95 14.92
C GLU A 148 -20.78 -15.15 15.90
N ARG A 149 -19.59 -15.56 16.38
CA ARG A 149 -19.47 -16.63 17.39
C ARG A 149 -20.13 -16.27 18.71
N ALA A 150 -20.03 -15.02 19.14
CA ALA A 150 -20.69 -14.55 20.36
C ALA A 150 -22.22 -14.58 20.23
N GLN A 151 -22.76 -14.14 19.10
CA GLN A 151 -24.19 -14.19 18.82
C GLN A 151 -24.73 -15.62 18.76
N MET A 152 -24.00 -16.52 18.11
CA MET A 152 -24.39 -17.96 18.09
C MET A 152 -24.44 -18.56 19.48
N LYS A 153 -23.42 -18.28 20.33
CA LYS A 153 -23.42 -18.75 21.73
C LYS A 153 -24.57 -18.18 22.56
N ASP A 154 -24.87 -16.91 22.37
CA ASP A 154 -25.97 -16.25 23.08
C ASP A 154 -27.33 -16.87 22.69
N SER A 155 -27.54 -17.14 21.41
CA SER A 155 -28.70 -17.86 20.92
C SER A 155 -28.79 -19.28 21.51
N GLU A 156 -27.70 -20.04 21.48
CA GLU A 156 -27.69 -21.40 22.07
C GLU A 156 -27.97 -21.39 23.58
N LEU A 157 -27.44 -20.41 24.31
CA LEU A 157 -27.72 -20.26 25.74
C LEU A 157 -29.20 -19.87 26.01
N SER A 158 -29.77 -19.03 25.17
CA SER A 158 -31.17 -18.65 25.24
C SER A 158 -32.09 -19.83 25.01
N ASP A 159 -31.80 -20.65 23.99
CA ASP A 159 -32.59 -21.85 23.67
C ASP A 159 -32.51 -22.90 24.80
N LYS A 160 -31.30 -23.17 25.32
CA LYS A 160 -31.12 -24.06 26.46
C LYS A 160 -31.83 -23.58 27.71
N LYS A 161 -31.80 -22.26 27.97
CA LYS A 161 -32.54 -21.67 29.09
C LYS A 161 -34.06 -21.83 28.96
N ALA A 162 -34.57 -21.63 27.74
CA ALA A 162 -36.00 -21.84 27.43
C ALA A 162 -36.42 -23.32 27.63
N GLU A 163 -35.57 -24.25 27.16
CA GLU A 163 -35.82 -25.69 27.34
C GLU A 163 -35.85 -26.10 28.82
N ILE A 164 -34.85 -25.64 29.60
CA ILE A 164 -34.77 -25.94 31.04
C ILE A 164 -36.03 -25.40 31.77
N LEU A 165 -36.42 -24.15 31.45
CA LEU A 165 -37.61 -23.53 32.04
C LEU A 165 -38.90 -24.26 31.66
N ALA A 166 -39.01 -24.74 30.42
CA ALA A 166 -40.15 -25.52 29.97
C ALA A 166 -40.26 -26.87 30.72
N LYS A 167 -39.14 -27.60 30.85
CA LYS A 167 -39.09 -28.85 31.64
C LYS A 167 -39.43 -28.63 33.12
N ALA A 168 -38.87 -27.63 33.75
CA ALA A 168 -39.16 -27.32 35.15
C ALA A 168 -40.63 -26.94 35.38
N ARG A 169 -41.27 -26.24 34.44
CA ARG A 169 -42.71 -25.93 34.50
C ARG A 169 -43.57 -27.17 34.33
N GLN A 170 -43.20 -28.08 33.46
CA GLN A 170 -43.92 -29.34 33.25
C GLN A 170 -43.84 -30.21 34.50
N GLU A 171 -42.61 -30.40 35.04
CA GLU A 171 -42.45 -31.19 36.30
C GLU A 171 -43.21 -30.58 37.47
N ALA A 172 -43.19 -29.25 37.64
CA ALA A 172 -43.99 -28.60 38.66
C ALA A 172 -45.50 -28.81 38.49
N SER A 173 -46.00 -28.80 37.24
CA SER A 173 -47.44 -29.06 36.94
C SER A 173 -47.81 -30.50 37.29
N GLU A 174 -46.97 -31.48 36.93
CA GLU A 174 -47.17 -32.88 37.22
C GLU A 174 -47.21 -33.15 38.74
N ILE A 175 -46.32 -32.56 39.50
CA ILE A 175 -46.29 -32.63 40.97
C ILE A 175 -47.59 -32.04 41.59
N ILE A 176 -48.02 -30.88 41.08
CA ILE A 176 -49.26 -30.26 41.55
C ILE A 176 -50.51 -31.13 41.24
N GLU A 177 -50.60 -31.73 40.08
CA GLU A 177 -51.66 -32.62 39.72
C GLU A 177 -51.67 -33.89 40.57
N GLN A 178 -50.51 -34.49 40.82
CA GLN A 178 -50.42 -35.66 41.74
C GLN A 178 -50.85 -35.32 43.14
N ALA A 179 -50.35 -34.18 43.68
CA ALA A 179 -50.75 -33.74 45.05
C ALA A 179 -52.26 -33.44 45.18
N LYS A 180 -52.91 -32.92 44.13
CA LYS A 180 -54.36 -32.74 44.10
C LYS A 180 -55.10 -34.07 44.08
N ALA A 181 -54.65 -35.04 43.26
CA ALA A 181 -55.27 -36.34 43.18
C ALA A 181 -55.19 -37.13 44.51
N GLU A 182 -54.08 -36.96 45.23
CA GLU A 182 -53.91 -37.55 46.56
C GLU A 182 -54.76 -36.87 47.67
N ALA A 183 -55.02 -35.57 47.51
CA ALA A 183 -55.85 -34.82 48.48
C ALA A 183 -57.35 -35.06 48.31
N ASP A 184 -57.82 -35.49 47.11
CA ASP A 184 -59.20 -35.75 46.76
C ASP A 184 -59.61 -37.23 46.96
N ALA A 185 -58.67 -38.12 47.34
CA ALA A 185 -58.82 -39.53 47.60
C ALA A 185 -58.97 -39.82 49.12
#